data_2dea0269a2031659e35f3c51e9fe9fcd
#
_entry.id   2dea0269a2031659e35f3c51e9fe9fcd
#
_cell.length_a   1.000
_cell.length_b   1.000
_cell.length_c   1.000
_cell.angle_alpha   90.00
_cell.angle_beta   90.00
_cell.angle_gamma   90.00
#
_symmetry.space_group_name_H-M   'P 1'
#
loop_
_entity.id
_entity.type
_entity.pdbx_description
1 polymer ?
#
loop_
_entity_poly.entity_id
_entity_poly.type
_entity_poly.pdbx_seq_one_letter_code
_entity_poly.pdbx_strand_id
1 'polypeptide(L)'
;MYRTHNCGELRIENVGQTVTLSGWVQKVRNLGAMAFIDLRDRYGITQITVEEHSSEEVKAIASEVGREYVLQVTGKVIERSSKNSKIATGDIEISATELKILNRAVTPPFTIEEESDGGDDLRMKYRYLDLRRPPLQRAMILRHRMAQAVRQFLDKEGFLEIETPYLIKSTPEGARDFIVPSRMNPNQFYALPQSPQTLKQLLMVAGYDRYFQIVRCFRDEDLRADRQPEFTQIDCEMSFVEQEDVLEIFERWARYMFKEVMNIEFNEPFKRMPWIEAMEKYGSDKPDVRFGMEFSDITDLAHGHDFVVFDSASYVVGFAAEGCASYTRKQIDELTEFVKRPQVGAKGLVWIRVDADGGVKSSIDKFFSADDLKAIAERVGAKCGDMVFILCGEKFKTLTQLCTLRLEVAERLGLRDPKRFAPLWVVDFPMFEWDEETQRFYAMHHPFTSPKPEDAHLFDTGELGKMRANAYDFVCNGTEIGGGSIRIHDAELQAKVFNALGFTPEAAEEQFGFLMNAFKYGAPPHGGLAFGFDRLCSLFGGSESIRDYIAFPKNNAGRDVMLDGPSPVAQAQLDELFLSLVKPE
;
A
#
# COMPACT_ATOMS: atom_id res chain seq x y z
N MET A 1 -6.85 -39.26 -13.33
CA MET A 1 -6.21 -38.09 -12.69
C MET A 1 -4.91 -37.81 -13.42
N TYR A 2 -4.58 -36.57 -13.74
CA TYR A 2 -3.37 -36.23 -14.52
C TYR A 2 -2.06 -36.31 -13.72
N ARG A 3 -2.11 -36.37 -12.40
CA ARG A 3 -0.94 -36.47 -11.54
C ARG A 3 -1.25 -37.19 -10.22
N THR A 4 -0.27 -37.85 -9.66
CA THR A 4 -0.32 -38.46 -8.33
C THR A 4 0.29 -37.53 -7.26
N HIS A 5 1.32 -36.77 -7.66
CA HIS A 5 2.05 -35.83 -6.82
C HIS A 5 2.24 -34.50 -7.56
N ASN A 6 2.53 -33.39 -6.82
CA ASN A 6 2.95 -32.16 -7.42
C ASN A 6 4.50 -32.11 -7.60
N CYS A 7 4.98 -31.12 -8.37
CA CYS A 7 6.40 -31.03 -8.72
C CYS A 7 7.30 -30.51 -7.58
N GLY A 8 6.76 -30.18 -6.40
CA GLY A 8 7.53 -29.74 -5.23
C GLY A 8 7.49 -30.70 -4.05
N GLU A 9 6.78 -31.84 -4.18
CA GLU A 9 6.37 -32.67 -3.04
C GLU A 9 7.36 -33.79 -2.72
N LEU A 10 7.96 -34.38 -3.75
CA LEU A 10 8.79 -35.58 -3.61
C LEU A 10 10.12 -35.31 -2.90
N ARG A 11 10.56 -36.31 -2.10
CA ARG A 11 11.80 -36.28 -1.32
C ARG A 11 12.53 -37.64 -1.47
N ILE A 12 13.67 -37.78 -0.80
CA ILE A 12 14.49 -38.99 -0.83
C ILE A 12 13.73 -40.24 -0.35
N GLU A 13 12.77 -40.09 0.55
CA GLU A 13 11.93 -41.17 1.08
C GLU A 13 10.98 -41.75 0.02
N ASN A 14 10.77 -41.05 -1.08
CA ASN A 14 9.94 -41.49 -2.19
C ASN A 14 10.70 -42.34 -3.23
N VAL A 15 12.02 -42.51 -3.07
CA VAL A 15 12.84 -43.29 -3.99
C VAL A 15 12.29 -44.71 -4.13
N GLY A 16 12.16 -45.17 -5.36
CA GLY A 16 11.60 -46.47 -5.71
C GLY A 16 10.10 -46.46 -6.06
N GLN A 17 9.38 -45.37 -5.71
CA GLN A 17 7.96 -45.25 -6.06
C GLN A 17 7.80 -44.90 -7.54
N THR A 18 6.72 -45.37 -8.15
CA THR A 18 6.27 -44.92 -9.47
C THR A 18 5.25 -43.81 -9.29
N VAL A 19 5.49 -42.65 -9.91
CA VAL A 19 4.67 -41.46 -9.78
C VAL A 19 4.31 -40.89 -11.14
N THR A 20 3.23 -40.10 -11.18
CA THR A 20 2.85 -39.32 -12.35
C THR A 20 2.85 -37.85 -11.96
N LEU A 21 3.61 -37.01 -12.66
CA LEU A 21 3.67 -35.57 -12.52
C LEU A 21 3.08 -34.88 -13.76
N SER A 22 2.51 -33.70 -13.57
CA SER A 22 2.11 -32.82 -14.68
C SER A 22 2.47 -31.38 -14.37
N GLY A 23 3.01 -30.68 -15.37
CA GLY A 23 3.47 -29.30 -15.19
C GLY A 23 3.96 -28.69 -16.49
N TRP A 24 4.59 -27.53 -16.37
CA TRP A 24 5.21 -26.79 -17.46
C TRP A 24 6.71 -27.04 -17.50
N VAL A 25 7.24 -27.19 -18.70
CA VAL A 25 8.68 -27.34 -18.93
C VAL A 25 9.39 -26.01 -18.73
N GLN A 26 10.16 -25.88 -17.67
CA GLN A 26 10.98 -24.69 -17.45
C GLN A 26 12.26 -24.71 -18.30
N LYS A 27 12.94 -25.86 -18.36
CA LYS A 27 14.21 -26.02 -19.07
C LYS A 27 14.38 -27.42 -19.61
N VAL A 28 14.98 -27.54 -20.78
CA VAL A 28 15.42 -28.81 -21.37
C VAL A 28 16.92 -28.75 -21.60
N ARG A 29 17.63 -29.83 -21.29
CA ARG A 29 19.06 -30.00 -21.53
C ARG A 29 19.27 -31.38 -22.20
N ASN A 30 19.79 -31.34 -23.41
CA ASN A 30 20.14 -32.57 -24.14
C ASN A 30 21.64 -32.78 -24.04
N LEU A 31 22.06 -33.91 -23.50
CA LEU A 31 23.44 -34.35 -23.32
C LEU A 31 23.68 -35.68 -24.01
N GLY A 32 23.93 -35.66 -25.30
CA GLY A 32 24.09 -36.86 -26.11
C GLY A 32 22.78 -37.66 -26.20
N ALA A 33 22.79 -38.90 -25.71
CA ALA A 33 21.63 -39.79 -25.69
C ALA A 33 20.66 -39.54 -24.51
N MET A 34 21.00 -38.65 -23.60
CA MET A 34 20.20 -38.32 -22.40
C MET A 34 19.53 -36.95 -22.51
N ALA A 35 18.31 -36.83 -22.01
CA ALA A 35 17.62 -35.55 -21.86
C ALA A 35 17.21 -35.32 -20.39
N PHE A 36 17.42 -34.10 -19.94
CA PHE A 36 16.99 -33.63 -18.63
C PHE A 36 15.95 -32.51 -18.80
N ILE A 37 14.77 -32.71 -18.20
CA ILE A 37 13.66 -31.77 -18.29
C ILE A 37 13.33 -31.30 -16.88
N ASP A 38 13.44 -29.99 -16.63
CA ASP A 38 12.96 -29.38 -15.38
C ASP A 38 11.46 -29.11 -15.53
N LEU A 39 10.63 -29.92 -14.86
CA LEU A 39 9.17 -29.81 -14.87
C LEU A 39 8.72 -29.00 -13.66
N ARG A 40 7.92 -27.98 -13.89
CA ARG A 40 7.50 -27.01 -12.88
C ARG A 40 5.98 -26.96 -12.76
N ASP A 41 5.50 -26.84 -11.52
CA ASP A 41 4.14 -26.39 -11.20
C ASP A 41 4.18 -25.28 -10.13
N ARG A 42 3.04 -24.92 -9.55
CA ARG A 42 2.96 -23.93 -8.47
C ARG A 42 3.75 -24.32 -7.21
N TYR A 43 3.97 -25.61 -6.98
CA TYR A 43 4.54 -26.16 -5.75
C TYR A 43 6.06 -26.31 -5.82
N GLY A 44 6.63 -26.39 -7.02
CA GLY A 44 8.07 -26.51 -7.19
C GLY A 44 8.48 -27.04 -8.56
N ILE A 45 9.71 -27.55 -8.59
CA ILE A 45 10.36 -28.05 -9.79
C ILE A 45 10.88 -29.45 -9.48
N THR A 46 10.65 -30.42 -10.38
CA THR A 46 11.26 -31.75 -10.34
C THR A 46 11.99 -32.00 -11.65
N GLN A 47 13.22 -32.52 -11.57
CA GLN A 47 13.97 -32.98 -12.74
C GLN A 47 13.43 -34.30 -13.23
N ILE A 48 13.19 -34.40 -14.53
CA ILE A 48 12.83 -35.61 -15.25
C ILE A 48 14.03 -36.00 -16.07
N THR A 49 14.40 -37.30 -16.04
CA THR A 49 15.51 -37.85 -16.79
C THR A 49 14.98 -38.83 -17.84
N VAL A 50 15.39 -38.65 -19.08
CA VAL A 50 15.22 -39.62 -20.16
C VAL A 50 16.60 -40.17 -20.45
N GLU A 51 16.76 -41.46 -20.19
CA GLU A 51 18.05 -42.15 -20.23
C GLU A 51 18.28 -42.85 -21.58
N GLU A 52 19.52 -43.30 -21.83
CA GLU A 52 19.88 -44.00 -23.06
C GLU A 52 19.04 -45.30 -23.28
N HIS A 53 18.67 -45.97 -22.19
CA HIS A 53 17.86 -47.18 -22.22
C HIS A 53 16.34 -46.94 -22.14
N SER A 54 15.88 -45.70 -22.09
CA SER A 54 14.45 -45.38 -22.21
C SER A 54 13.91 -45.85 -23.57
N SER A 55 12.59 -46.11 -23.64
CA SER A 55 11.94 -46.54 -24.89
C SER A 55 12.11 -45.47 -26.00
N GLU A 56 12.15 -45.94 -27.25
CA GLU A 56 12.26 -45.06 -28.43
C GLU A 56 11.10 -44.06 -28.50
N GLU A 57 9.91 -44.45 -28.00
CA GLU A 57 8.75 -43.53 -27.90
C GLU A 57 9.01 -42.36 -26.94
N VAL A 58 9.52 -42.64 -25.74
CA VAL A 58 9.86 -41.64 -24.73
C VAL A 58 10.96 -40.69 -25.26
N LYS A 59 11.99 -41.26 -25.91
CA LYS A 59 13.07 -40.45 -26.53
C LYS A 59 12.56 -39.55 -27.66
N ALA A 60 11.69 -40.06 -28.52
CA ALA A 60 11.09 -39.31 -29.61
C ALA A 60 10.30 -38.13 -29.07
N ILE A 61 9.43 -38.36 -28.08
CA ILE A 61 8.67 -37.29 -27.45
C ILE A 61 9.59 -36.27 -26.75
N ALA A 62 10.61 -36.72 -26.00
CA ALA A 62 11.55 -35.86 -25.31
C ALA A 62 12.31 -34.92 -26.27
N SER A 63 12.62 -35.39 -27.48
CA SER A 63 13.30 -34.60 -28.51
C SER A 63 12.46 -33.44 -29.06
N GLU A 64 11.12 -33.54 -28.95
CA GLU A 64 10.17 -32.49 -29.38
C GLU A 64 9.83 -31.47 -28.28
N VAL A 65 10.20 -31.77 -27.02
CA VAL A 65 9.82 -30.95 -25.87
C VAL A 65 10.48 -29.58 -25.93
N GLY A 66 9.65 -28.53 -25.90
CA GLY A 66 10.08 -27.15 -25.82
C GLY A 66 9.78 -26.49 -24.47
N ARG A 67 10.36 -25.32 -24.24
CA ARG A 67 10.10 -24.49 -23.05
C ARG A 67 8.60 -24.17 -22.97
N GLU A 68 8.05 -24.20 -21.74
CA GLU A 68 6.64 -23.94 -21.42
C GLU A 68 5.63 -24.95 -21.99
N TYR A 69 6.08 -26.03 -22.65
CA TYR A 69 5.17 -27.12 -22.99
C TYR A 69 4.55 -27.71 -21.73
N VAL A 70 3.29 -28.12 -21.81
CA VAL A 70 2.62 -28.83 -20.72
C VAL A 70 2.83 -30.33 -20.91
N LEU A 71 3.49 -30.94 -19.92
CA LEU A 71 3.78 -32.36 -19.95
C LEU A 71 3.07 -33.13 -18.85
N GLN A 72 2.80 -34.42 -19.14
CA GLN A 72 2.56 -35.47 -18.16
C GLN A 72 3.70 -36.47 -18.27
N VAL A 73 4.27 -36.83 -17.13
CA VAL A 73 5.38 -37.77 -17.01
C VAL A 73 5.05 -38.84 -15.99
N THR A 74 5.10 -40.08 -16.37
CA THR A 74 5.08 -41.23 -15.45
C THR A 74 6.47 -41.83 -15.38
N GLY A 75 6.96 -42.10 -14.17
CA GLY A 75 8.30 -42.65 -14.01
C GLY A 75 8.61 -43.04 -12.57
N LYS A 76 9.79 -43.64 -12.40
CA LYS A 76 10.28 -44.06 -11.10
C LYS A 76 11.08 -42.92 -10.44
N VAL A 77 10.82 -42.64 -9.18
CA VAL A 77 11.64 -41.76 -8.37
C VAL A 77 12.98 -42.42 -8.11
N ILE A 78 14.05 -41.75 -8.48
CA ILE A 78 15.43 -42.17 -8.25
C ILE A 78 16.22 -41.09 -7.54
N GLU A 79 17.30 -41.47 -6.86
CA GLU A 79 18.23 -40.52 -6.26
C GLU A 79 19.07 -39.86 -7.36
N ARG A 80 19.23 -38.52 -7.31
CA ARG A 80 20.08 -37.80 -8.26
C ARG A 80 21.54 -38.08 -8.03
N SER A 81 22.27 -38.33 -9.13
CA SER A 81 23.72 -38.44 -9.11
C SER A 81 24.40 -37.09 -8.76
N SER A 82 23.80 -35.98 -9.19
CA SER A 82 24.26 -34.61 -8.86
C SER A 82 23.15 -33.84 -8.16
N LYS A 83 23.26 -33.79 -6.83
CA LYS A 83 22.25 -33.13 -5.98
C LYS A 83 22.21 -31.61 -6.17
N ASN A 84 21.02 -31.02 -6.06
CA ASN A 84 20.78 -29.59 -6.20
C ASN A 84 20.09 -29.02 -4.96
N SER A 85 20.86 -28.45 -4.05
CA SER A 85 20.34 -27.85 -2.81
C SER A 85 19.46 -26.60 -2.99
N LYS A 86 19.35 -26.06 -4.22
CA LYS A 86 18.56 -24.87 -4.50
C LYS A 86 17.07 -25.16 -4.67
N ILE A 87 16.68 -26.40 -4.86
CA ILE A 87 15.28 -26.82 -4.99
C ILE A 87 14.94 -27.93 -3.99
N ALA A 88 13.71 -27.93 -3.50
CA ALA A 88 13.28 -28.85 -2.45
C ALA A 88 13.33 -30.34 -2.86
N THR A 89 13.19 -30.62 -4.15
CA THR A 89 13.26 -31.97 -4.76
C THR A 89 14.66 -32.29 -5.28
N GLY A 90 15.67 -31.51 -4.92
CA GLY A 90 17.00 -31.57 -5.53
C GLY A 90 17.82 -32.83 -5.24
N ASP A 91 17.37 -33.70 -4.33
CA ASP A 91 17.99 -34.98 -4.03
C ASP A 91 17.47 -36.11 -4.92
N ILE A 92 16.33 -35.88 -5.61
CA ILE A 92 15.67 -36.88 -6.45
C ILE A 92 15.45 -36.39 -7.88
N GLU A 93 15.22 -37.34 -8.76
CA GLU A 93 14.74 -37.11 -10.11
C GLU A 93 13.80 -38.25 -10.54
N ILE A 94 13.06 -38.05 -11.63
CA ILE A 94 12.15 -39.05 -12.17
C ILE A 94 12.76 -39.64 -13.43
N SER A 95 13.09 -40.94 -13.38
CA SER A 95 13.43 -41.73 -14.57
C SER A 95 12.14 -42.04 -15.32
N ALA A 96 11.94 -41.36 -16.46
CA ALA A 96 10.69 -41.39 -17.21
C ALA A 96 10.48 -42.75 -17.89
N THR A 97 9.32 -43.37 -17.63
CA THR A 97 8.83 -44.56 -18.33
C THR A 97 7.78 -44.21 -19.37
N GLU A 98 7.01 -43.15 -19.14
CA GLU A 98 6.03 -42.61 -20.08
C GLU A 98 6.13 -41.08 -20.09
N LEU A 99 6.02 -40.51 -21.29
CA LEU A 99 6.03 -39.05 -21.49
C LEU A 99 4.91 -38.69 -22.47
N LYS A 100 4.13 -37.67 -22.12
CA LYS A 100 3.05 -37.19 -22.96
C LYS A 100 3.03 -35.66 -23.01
N ILE A 101 3.05 -35.11 -24.23
CA ILE A 101 2.80 -33.68 -24.44
C ILE A 101 1.29 -33.44 -24.35
N LEU A 102 0.85 -32.77 -23.29
CA LEU A 102 -0.56 -32.41 -23.11
C LEU A 102 -0.91 -31.15 -23.94
N ASN A 103 0.03 -30.22 -24.04
CA ASN A 103 -0.11 -29.05 -24.91
C ASN A 103 1.27 -28.49 -25.30
N ARG A 104 1.36 -27.98 -26.51
CA ARG A 104 2.55 -27.29 -27.02
C ARG A 104 2.46 -25.81 -26.69
N ALA A 105 3.59 -25.12 -26.57
CA ALA A 105 3.68 -23.68 -26.38
C ALA A 105 4.57 -23.04 -27.45
N VAL A 106 4.25 -21.81 -27.79
CA VAL A 106 5.20 -20.94 -28.50
C VAL A 106 6.24 -20.41 -27.52
N THR A 107 7.37 -19.94 -28.02
CA THR A 107 8.39 -19.31 -27.18
C THR A 107 7.80 -18.11 -26.43
N PRO A 108 7.86 -18.09 -25.08
CA PRO A 108 7.38 -16.95 -24.31
C PRO A 108 8.09 -15.65 -24.67
N PRO A 109 7.42 -14.49 -24.61
CA PRO A 109 8.01 -13.20 -24.96
C PRO A 109 9.05 -12.70 -23.95
N PHE A 110 9.16 -13.35 -22.79
CA PHE A 110 10.16 -13.10 -21.74
C PHE A 110 10.42 -14.38 -20.92
N THR A 111 11.48 -14.35 -20.13
CA THR A 111 11.85 -15.48 -19.26
C THR A 111 10.91 -15.60 -18.06
N ILE A 112 10.42 -16.84 -17.80
CA ILE A 112 9.54 -17.17 -16.67
C ILE A 112 10.39 -17.74 -15.53
N GLU A 113 11.20 -16.87 -14.92
CA GLU A 113 12.16 -17.18 -13.86
C GLU A 113 12.09 -16.14 -12.74
N GLU A 114 12.95 -16.26 -11.73
CA GLU A 114 13.05 -15.28 -10.64
C GLU A 114 13.29 -13.87 -11.21
N GLU A 115 14.33 -13.74 -12.00
CA GLU A 115 14.60 -12.54 -12.80
C GLU A 115 13.98 -12.67 -14.19
N SER A 116 13.48 -11.58 -14.73
CA SER A 116 12.88 -11.54 -16.08
C SER A 116 13.54 -10.46 -16.92
N ASP A 117 13.72 -10.76 -18.20
CA ASP A 117 14.15 -9.84 -19.25
C ASP A 117 12.99 -9.03 -19.86
N GLY A 118 11.75 -9.27 -19.42
CA GLY A 118 10.56 -8.54 -19.84
C GLY A 118 10.36 -7.23 -19.09
N GLY A 119 10.22 -6.11 -19.83
CA GLY A 119 9.80 -4.83 -19.28
C GLY A 119 8.34 -4.87 -18.76
N ASP A 120 7.96 -3.88 -17.95
CA ASP A 120 6.64 -3.83 -17.29
C ASP A 120 5.47 -3.95 -18.26
N ASP A 121 5.47 -3.21 -19.36
CA ASP A 121 4.38 -3.24 -20.36
C ASP A 121 4.22 -4.64 -20.98
N LEU A 122 5.32 -5.31 -21.29
CA LEU A 122 5.28 -6.65 -21.86
C LEU A 122 4.76 -7.67 -20.84
N ARG A 123 5.22 -7.60 -19.60
CA ARG A 123 4.75 -8.45 -18.49
C ARG A 123 3.28 -8.22 -18.18
N MET A 124 2.80 -6.98 -18.25
CA MET A 124 1.38 -6.66 -18.07
C MET A 124 0.52 -7.17 -19.22
N LYS A 125 1.00 -7.08 -20.47
CA LYS A 125 0.30 -7.63 -21.64
C LYS A 125 0.16 -9.15 -21.57
N TYR A 126 1.19 -9.84 -21.12
CA TYR A 126 1.19 -11.29 -20.95
C TYR A 126 1.12 -11.68 -19.46
N ARG A 127 0.27 -10.99 -18.69
CA ARG A 127 0.19 -11.15 -17.23
C ARG A 127 0.00 -12.60 -16.77
N TYR A 128 -0.73 -13.41 -17.51
CA TYR A 128 -0.89 -14.84 -17.24
C TYR A 128 0.44 -15.65 -17.34
N LEU A 129 1.43 -15.17 -18.08
CA LEU A 129 2.79 -15.73 -18.08
C LEU A 129 3.61 -15.18 -16.93
N ASP A 130 3.52 -13.88 -16.66
CA ASP A 130 4.20 -13.24 -15.54
C ASP A 130 3.78 -13.86 -14.19
N LEU A 131 2.49 -14.19 -14.03
CA LEU A 131 1.96 -14.91 -12.85
C LEU A 131 2.52 -16.32 -12.66
N ARG A 132 3.17 -16.92 -13.66
CA ARG A 132 3.92 -18.19 -13.50
C ARG A 132 5.28 -18.00 -12.84
N ARG A 133 5.80 -16.77 -12.79
CA ARG A 133 7.10 -16.47 -12.18
C ARG A 133 7.05 -16.63 -10.67
N PRO A 134 8.13 -17.14 -10.05
CA PRO A 134 8.17 -17.38 -8.61
C PRO A 134 7.84 -16.13 -7.77
N PRO A 135 8.33 -14.91 -8.06
CA PRO A 135 7.99 -13.73 -7.27
C PRO A 135 6.49 -13.46 -7.21
N LEU A 136 5.80 -13.52 -8.36
CA LEU A 136 4.37 -13.26 -8.44
C LEU A 136 3.55 -14.39 -7.78
N GLN A 137 4.00 -15.64 -7.90
CA GLN A 137 3.37 -16.76 -7.19
C GLN A 137 3.47 -16.57 -5.67
N ARG A 138 4.65 -16.19 -5.15
CA ARG A 138 4.82 -15.90 -3.73
C ARG A 138 3.91 -14.74 -3.29
N ALA A 139 3.79 -13.69 -4.08
CA ALA A 139 2.92 -12.56 -3.80
C ALA A 139 1.43 -12.98 -3.71
N MET A 140 0.95 -13.79 -4.66
CA MET A 140 -0.43 -14.29 -4.63
C MET A 140 -0.68 -15.26 -3.46
N ILE A 141 0.29 -16.11 -3.13
CA ILE A 141 0.21 -17.01 -1.97
C ILE A 141 0.20 -16.22 -0.66
N LEU A 142 1.05 -15.19 -0.55
CA LEU A 142 1.07 -14.28 0.60
C LEU A 142 -0.29 -13.61 0.77
N ARG A 143 -0.82 -13.01 -0.29
CA ARG A 143 -2.15 -12.38 -0.28
C ARG A 143 -3.25 -13.33 0.18
N HIS A 144 -3.24 -14.57 -0.33
CA HIS A 144 -4.19 -15.60 0.09
C HIS A 144 -4.09 -15.90 1.59
N ARG A 145 -2.87 -16.15 2.10
CA ARG A 145 -2.63 -16.42 3.53
C ARG A 145 -3.09 -15.26 4.41
N MET A 146 -2.79 -14.03 4.00
CA MET A 146 -3.23 -12.83 4.70
C MET A 146 -4.75 -12.73 4.76
N ALA A 147 -5.46 -12.98 3.65
CA ALA A 147 -6.93 -12.98 3.64
C ALA A 147 -7.52 -14.03 4.58
N GLN A 148 -6.92 -15.23 4.66
CA GLN A 148 -7.35 -16.25 5.61
C GLN A 148 -7.10 -15.82 7.07
N ALA A 149 -5.92 -15.26 7.38
CA ALA A 149 -5.59 -14.78 8.71
C ALA A 149 -6.53 -13.64 9.17
N VAL A 150 -6.87 -12.72 8.27
CA VAL A 150 -7.87 -11.66 8.52
C VAL A 150 -9.21 -12.28 8.96
N ARG A 151 -9.74 -13.21 8.17
CA ARG A 151 -11.03 -13.87 8.47
C ARG A 151 -10.99 -14.62 9.79
N GLN A 152 -9.91 -15.37 10.05
CA GLN A 152 -9.76 -16.13 11.28
C GLN A 152 -9.74 -15.25 12.54
N PHE A 153 -9.07 -14.11 12.48
CA PHE A 153 -9.04 -13.19 13.61
C PHE A 153 -10.41 -12.52 13.82
N LEU A 154 -10.97 -11.95 12.76
CA LEU A 154 -12.22 -11.19 12.88
C LEU A 154 -13.41 -12.08 13.27
N ASP A 155 -13.49 -13.31 12.76
CA ASP A 155 -14.48 -14.29 13.17
C ASP A 155 -14.39 -14.60 14.68
N LYS A 156 -13.18 -14.81 15.21
CA LYS A 156 -12.95 -15.02 16.66
C LYS A 156 -13.34 -13.83 17.52
N GLU A 157 -13.23 -12.62 16.99
CA GLU A 157 -13.64 -11.37 17.66
C GLU A 157 -15.15 -11.10 17.49
N GLY A 158 -15.90 -11.99 16.85
CA GLY A 158 -17.34 -11.88 16.67
C GLY A 158 -17.80 -10.95 15.55
N PHE A 159 -16.93 -10.65 14.59
CA PHE A 159 -17.30 -9.92 13.39
C PHE A 159 -17.98 -10.83 12.38
N LEU A 160 -19.01 -10.32 11.73
CA LEU A 160 -19.70 -10.99 10.62
C LEU A 160 -19.21 -10.44 9.29
N GLU A 161 -18.81 -11.34 8.38
CA GLU A 161 -18.51 -10.96 7.00
C GLU A 161 -19.81 -10.78 6.21
N ILE A 162 -20.15 -9.52 5.86
CA ILE A 162 -21.40 -9.18 5.19
C ILE A 162 -21.07 -8.44 3.90
N GLU A 163 -21.55 -8.97 2.77
CA GLU A 163 -21.40 -8.34 1.46
C GLU A 163 -22.33 -7.15 1.29
N THR A 164 -21.81 -6.08 0.69
CA THR A 164 -22.56 -4.89 0.30
C THR A 164 -22.60 -4.76 -1.23
N PRO A 165 -23.63 -4.12 -1.80
CA PRO A 165 -23.77 -4.01 -3.24
C PRO A 165 -22.68 -3.12 -3.87
N TYR A 166 -22.31 -3.43 -5.11
CA TYR A 166 -21.45 -2.59 -5.96
C TYR A 166 -22.24 -1.60 -6.83
N LEU A 167 -23.50 -1.85 -7.10
CA LEU A 167 -24.38 -0.94 -7.84
C LEU A 167 -25.16 -0.09 -6.83
N ILE A 168 -24.64 1.10 -6.51
CA ILE A 168 -25.19 1.99 -5.49
C ILE A 168 -25.55 3.36 -6.09
N LYS A 169 -26.18 4.22 -5.31
CA LYS A 169 -26.33 5.64 -5.62
C LYS A 169 -24.97 6.33 -5.50
N SER A 170 -24.67 7.29 -6.39
CA SER A 170 -23.49 8.13 -6.27
C SER A 170 -23.47 8.86 -4.92
N THR A 171 -22.41 8.67 -4.16
CA THR A 171 -22.15 9.31 -2.87
C THR A 171 -20.66 9.69 -2.83
N PRO A 172 -20.26 10.80 -3.51
CA PRO A 172 -18.85 11.16 -3.63
C PRO A 172 -18.20 11.36 -2.26
N GLU A 173 -17.08 10.66 -2.03
CA GLU A 173 -16.31 10.65 -0.78
C GLU A 173 -14.89 11.22 -0.98
N GLY A 174 -14.74 12.22 -1.86
CA GLY A 174 -13.45 12.88 -2.14
C GLY A 174 -12.87 12.54 -3.52
N ALA A 175 -13.09 11.34 -4.06
CA ALA A 175 -12.73 10.96 -5.44
C ALA A 175 -13.93 11.10 -6.40
N ARG A 176 -13.67 10.95 -7.70
CA ARG A 176 -14.76 10.79 -8.68
C ARG A 176 -15.26 9.35 -8.69
N ASP A 177 -16.57 9.18 -8.90
CA ASP A 177 -17.21 7.89 -9.04
C ASP A 177 -17.09 7.34 -10.47
N PHE A 178 -16.90 6.02 -10.59
CA PHE A 178 -17.23 5.32 -11.82
C PHE A 178 -18.74 5.13 -11.90
N ILE A 179 -19.36 5.57 -12.99
CA ILE A 179 -20.81 5.48 -13.20
C ILE A 179 -21.18 4.36 -14.18
N VAL A 180 -22.29 3.69 -13.90
CA VAL A 180 -22.81 2.59 -14.71
C VAL A 180 -24.27 2.91 -15.10
N PRO A 181 -24.58 3.02 -16.40
CA PRO A 181 -25.93 3.36 -16.84
C PRO A 181 -26.93 2.21 -16.56
N SER A 182 -28.16 2.57 -16.20
CA SER A 182 -29.23 1.61 -15.96
C SER A 182 -30.16 1.46 -17.19
N ARG A 183 -30.19 0.27 -17.79
CA ARG A 183 -31.13 -0.03 -18.89
C ARG A 183 -32.59 -0.01 -18.44
N MET A 184 -32.84 -0.46 -17.20
CA MET A 184 -34.22 -0.53 -16.66
C MET A 184 -34.76 0.82 -16.23
N ASN A 185 -33.91 1.80 -15.98
CA ASN A 185 -34.26 3.15 -15.57
C ASN A 185 -33.56 4.15 -16.49
N PRO A 186 -34.16 4.53 -17.62
CA PRO A 186 -33.54 5.41 -18.59
C PRO A 186 -33.08 6.73 -17.98
N ASN A 187 -31.91 7.21 -18.39
CA ASN A 187 -31.26 8.43 -17.90
C ASN A 187 -30.85 8.38 -16.41
N GLN A 188 -30.84 7.21 -15.79
CA GLN A 188 -30.36 7.02 -14.43
C GLN A 188 -29.10 6.14 -14.42
N PHE A 189 -28.22 6.39 -13.45
CA PHE A 189 -26.93 5.71 -13.32
C PHE A 189 -26.76 5.16 -11.92
N TYR A 190 -26.18 3.99 -11.84
CA TYR A 190 -25.50 3.53 -10.63
C TYR A 190 -24.11 4.10 -10.58
N ALA A 191 -23.52 4.15 -9.38
CA ALA A 191 -22.11 4.36 -9.18
C ALA A 191 -21.45 3.11 -8.57
N LEU A 192 -20.16 2.91 -8.84
CA LEU A 192 -19.36 1.91 -8.14
C LEU A 192 -18.85 2.52 -6.83
N PRO A 193 -18.90 1.81 -5.68
CA PRO A 193 -18.62 2.37 -4.37
C PRO A 193 -17.12 2.72 -4.20
N GLN A 194 -16.85 3.90 -3.69
CA GLN A 194 -15.50 4.29 -3.26
C GLN A 194 -15.09 3.57 -1.97
N SER A 195 -16.06 3.29 -1.13
CA SER A 195 -16.00 2.46 0.07
C SER A 195 -17.43 2.03 0.45
N PRO A 196 -17.65 1.02 1.30
CA PRO A 196 -18.97 0.68 1.83
C PRO A 196 -19.39 1.57 3.01
N GLN A 197 -18.88 2.79 3.16
CA GLN A 197 -19.02 3.64 4.35
C GLN A 197 -20.46 3.81 4.81
N THR A 198 -21.35 4.21 3.92
CA THR A 198 -22.77 4.44 4.30
C THR A 198 -23.50 3.14 4.61
N LEU A 199 -23.17 2.07 3.91
CA LEU A 199 -23.80 0.76 4.08
C LEU A 199 -23.38 0.08 5.39
N LYS A 200 -22.11 0.17 5.78
CA LYS A 200 -21.67 -0.38 7.07
C LYS A 200 -22.29 0.35 8.26
N GLN A 201 -22.50 1.67 8.16
CA GLN A 201 -23.23 2.42 9.19
C GLN A 201 -24.69 1.98 9.26
N LEU A 202 -25.35 1.69 8.14
CA LEU A 202 -26.70 1.10 8.12
C LEU A 202 -26.73 -0.30 8.78
N LEU A 203 -25.67 -1.10 8.64
CA LEU A 203 -25.55 -2.39 9.36
C LEU A 203 -25.48 -2.20 10.88
N MET A 204 -24.85 -1.12 11.36
CA MET A 204 -24.86 -0.79 12.78
C MET A 204 -26.26 -0.41 13.25
N VAL A 205 -26.99 0.41 12.48
CA VAL A 205 -28.41 0.70 12.76
C VAL A 205 -29.27 -0.57 12.75
N ALA A 206 -28.94 -1.52 11.86
CA ALA A 206 -29.61 -2.83 11.78
C ALA A 206 -29.26 -3.79 12.92
N GLY A 207 -28.33 -3.44 13.80
CA GLY A 207 -28.00 -4.20 15.00
C GLY A 207 -27.02 -5.36 14.80
N TYR A 208 -26.18 -5.30 13.75
CA TYR A 208 -25.19 -6.35 13.50
C TYR A 208 -23.92 -6.24 14.37
N ASP A 209 -23.81 -5.25 15.22
CA ASP A 209 -22.74 -5.00 16.20
C ASP A 209 -21.33 -4.93 15.64
N ARG A 210 -20.84 -5.97 14.96
CA ARG A 210 -19.49 -6.06 14.40
C ARG A 210 -19.55 -6.60 12.98
N TYR A 211 -19.17 -5.76 12.03
CA TYR A 211 -19.15 -6.05 10.61
C TYR A 211 -17.72 -6.00 10.07
N PHE A 212 -17.42 -6.88 9.13
CA PHE A 212 -16.29 -6.68 8.23
C PHE A 212 -16.60 -7.17 6.82
N GLN A 213 -15.78 -6.73 5.87
CA GLN A 213 -15.80 -7.22 4.50
C GLN A 213 -14.41 -7.05 3.87
N ILE A 214 -13.93 -8.07 3.14
CA ILE A 214 -12.80 -7.89 2.22
C ILE A 214 -13.39 -7.47 0.89
N VAL A 215 -13.45 -6.15 0.65
CA VAL A 215 -14.29 -5.52 -0.36
C VAL A 215 -13.48 -4.86 -1.47
N ARG A 216 -13.97 -4.93 -2.70
CA ARG A 216 -13.47 -4.15 -3.83
C ARG A 216 -14.03 -2.73 -3.76
N CYS A 217 -13.13 -1.74 -3.85
CA CYS A 217 -13.45 -0.32 -3.90
C CYS A 217 -12.98 0.27 -5.22
N PHE A 218 -13.62 1.36 -5.65
CA PHE A 218 -13.40 1.98 -6.95
C PHE A 218 -13.22 3.49 -6.80
N ARG A 219 -12.14 4.06 -7.35
CA ARG A 219 -11.89 5.50 -7.34
C ARG A 219 -11.30 5.94 -8.66
N ASP A 220 -11.93 6.92 -9.31
CA ASP A 220 -11.42 7.53 -10.53
C ASP A 220 -10.50 8.69 -10.16
N GLU A 221 -9.26 8.36 -9.88
CA GLU A 221 -8.18 9.26 -9.45
C GLU A 221 -6.93 9.07 -10.31
N ASP A 222 -5.99 10.02 -10.20
CA ASP A 222 -4.67 9.88 -10.80
C ASP A 222 -3.91 8.68 -10.21
N LEU A 223 -3.40 7.84 -11.09
CA LEU A 223 -2.74 6.60 -10.72
C LEU A 223 -1.27 6.84 -10.33
N ARG A 224 -0.83 6.09 -9.33
CA ARG A 224 0.55 6.05 -8.85
C ARG A 224 0.95 4.59 -8.60
N ALA A 225 2.21 4.35 -8.19
CA ALA A 225 2.71 3.00 -7.88
C ALA A 225 1.88 2.31 -6.76
N ASP A 226 1.34 3.07 -5.84
CA ASP A 226 0.55 2.64 -4.69
C ASP A 226 -0.96 2.87 -4.85
N ARG A 227 -1.44 3.23 -6.06
CA ARG A 227 -2.86 3.49 -6.35
C ARG A 227 -3.31 2.78 -7.61
N GLN A 228 -4.51 2.20 -7.53
CA GLN A 228 -5.23 1.54 -8.62
C GLN A 228 -6.67 2.06 -8.66
N PRO A 229 -7.32 2.13 -9.85
CA PRO A 229 -8.70 2.61 -9.95
C PRO A 229 -9.70 1.64 -9.28
N GLU A 230 -9.30 0.39 -9.13
CA GLU A 230 -9.99 -0.62 -8.33
C GLU A 230 -8.98 -1.30 -7.39
N PHE A 231 -9.30 -1.35 -6.12
CA PHE A 231 -8.42 -1.88 -5.06
C PHE A 231 -9.24 -2.60 -3.99
N THR A 232 -8.58 -3.29 -3.08
CA THR A 232 -9.25 -4.07 -2.05
C THR A 232 -9.00 -3.45 -0.68
N GLN A 233 -10.07 -3.32 0.12
CA GLN A 233 -10.00 -2.95 1.54
C GLN A 233 -10.44 -4.13 2.42
N ILE A 234 -9.87 -4.18 3.63
CA ILE A 234 -10.49 -4.86 4.77
C ILE A 234 -11.25 -3.79 5.50
N ASP A 235 -12.56 -3.76 5.32
CA ASP A 235 -13.44 -2.75 5.90
C ASP A 235 -14.14 -3.28 7.12
N CYS A 236 -14.16 -2.52 8.22
CA CYS A 236 -14.71 -2.94 9.51
C CYS A 236 -15.51 -1.82 10.15
N GLU A 237 -16.58 -2.20 10.90
CA GLU A 237 -17.36 -1.27 11.71
C GLU A 237 -17.89 -1.99 12.96
N MET A 238 -17.98 -1.26 14.07
CA MET A 238 -18.43 -1.77 15.37
C MET A 238 -19.38 -0.79 16.06
N SER A 239 -20.39 -1.33 16.73
CA SER A 239 -21.33 -0.58 17.57
C SER A 239 -20.87 -0.54 19.03
N PHE A 240 -21.35 0.49 19.77
CA PHE A 240 -21.13 0.67 21.21
C PHE A 240 -19.65 0.76 21.59
N VAL A 241 -18.87 1.51 20.81
CA VAL A 241 -17.42 1.66 20.96
C VAL A 241 -17.00 3.12 21.01
N GLU A 242 -15.92 3.36 21.73
CA GLU A 242 -15.11 4.58 21.70
C GLU A 242 -13.80 4.35 20.93
N GLN A 243 -13.00 5.40 20.74
CA GLN A 243 -11.76 5.34 19.98
C GLN A 243 -10.83 4.23 20.48
N GLU A 244 -10.59 4.15 21.81
CA GLU A 244 -9.63 3.17 22.35
C GLU A 244 -10.11 1.73 22.18
N ASP A 245 -11.41 1.45 22.21
CA ASP A 245 -11.95 0.11 21.92
C ASP A 245 -11.59 -0.34 20.51
N VAL A 246 -11.72 0.58 19.53
CA VAL A 246 -11.33 0.31 18.13
C VAL A 246 -9.83 0.09 18.02
N LEU A 247 -9.02 0.99 18.60
CA LEU A 247 -7.56 0.90 18.54
C LEU A 247 -7.06 -0.39 19.20
N GLU A 248 -7.61 -0.80 20.34
CA GLU A 248 -7.21 -2.02 21.05
C GLU A 248 -7.46 -3.29 20.22
N ILE A 249 -8.66 -3.42 19.64
CA ILE A 249 -9.00 -4.59 18.81
C ILE A 249 -8.08 -4.66 17.58
N PHE A 250 -7.88 -3.54 16.89
CA PHE A 250 -7.08 -3.55 15.66
C PHE A 250 -5.58 -3.52 15.91
N GLU A 251 -5.11 -3.11 17.08
CA GLU A 251 -3.74 -3.36 17.51
C GLU A 251 -3.50 -4.87 17.74
N ARG A 252 -4.44 -5.58 18.41
CA ARG A 252 -4.36 -7.03 18.56
C ARG A 252 -4.43 -7.74 17.22
N TRP A 253 -5.28 -7.25 16.29
CA TRP A 253 -5.34 -7.75 14.92
C TRP A 253 -4.00 -7.56 14.19
N ALA A 254 -3.40 -6.38 14.24
CA ALA A 254 -2.12 -6.11 13.59
C ALA A 254 -1.01 -7.01 14.13
N ARG A 255 -0.91 -7.16 15.46
CA ARG A 255 0.04 -8.08 16.10
C ARG A 255 -0.17 -9.52 15.66
N TYR A 256 -1.42 -9.97 15.58
CA TYR A 256 -1.76 -11.29 15.08
C TYR A 256 -1.32 -11.47 13.62
N MET A 257 -1.57 -10.49 12.76
CA MET A 257 -1.17 -10.55 11.35
C MET A 257 0.35 -10.65 11.20
N PHE A 258 1.12 -9.82 11.92
CA PHE A 258 2.58 -9.88 11.88
C PHE A 258 3.11 -11.22 12.40
N LYS A 259 2.53 -11.76 13.47
CA LYS A 259 2.95 -13.05 14.01
C LYS A 259 2.60 -14.21 13.08
N GLU A 260 1.34 -14.30 12.64
CA GLU A 260 0.85 -15.43 11.86
C GLU A 260 1.46 -15.49 10.46
N VAL A 261 1.65 -14.34 9.81
CA VAL A 261 2.11 -14.28 8.42
C VAL A 261 3.62 -14.16 8.30
N MET A 262 4.26 -13.41 9.21
CA MET A 262 5.69 -13.07 9.13
C MET A 262 6.54 -13.63 10.25
N ASN A 263 5.91 -14.23 11.28
CA ASN A 263 6.57 -14.69 12.50
C ASN A 263 7.33 -13.57 13.23
N ILE A 264 6.74 -12.35 13.25
CA ILE A 264 7.26 -11.17 13.96
C ILE A 264 6.36 -10.87 15.15
N GLU A 265 6.96 -10.71 16.33
CA GLU A 265 6.27 -10.35 17.56
C GLU A 265 6.66 -8.94 18.02
N PHE A 266 5.68 -8.19 18.52
CA PHE A 266 5.88 -6.89 19.16
C PHE A 266 5.54 -7.01 20.64
N ASN A 267 6.47 -6.64 21.52
CA ASN A 267 6.29 -6.73 22.97
C ASN A 267 5.66 -5.47 23.57
N GLU A 268 5.97 -4.30 22.99
CA GLU A 268 5.49 -3.02 23.48
C GLU A 268 4.20 -2.58 22.74
N PRO A 269 3.29 -1.85 23.40
CA PRO A 269 2.13 -1.24 22.76
C PRO A 269 2.54 -0.32 21.62
N PHE A 270 1.74 -0.24 20.56
CA PHE A 270 1.98 0.70 19.48
C PHE A 270 1.76 2.13 19.98
N LYS A 271 2.72 3.02 19.65
CA LYS A 271 2.64 4.43 20.04
C LYS A 271 1.36 5.07 19.47
N ARG A 272 0.64 5.82 20.28
CA ARG A 272 -0.40 6.76 19.86
C ARG A 272 0.24 8.13 19.74
N MET A 273 0.42 8.60 18.52
CA MET A 273 1.08 9.87 18.21
C MET A 273 0.01 10.87 17.74
N PRO A 274 -0.20 11.99 18.45
CA PRO A 274 -1.07 13.04 17.94
C PRO A 274 -0.61 13.54 16.57
N TRP A 275 -1.54 13.87 15.68
CA TRP A 275 -1.25 14.37 14.34
C TRP A 275 -0.28 15.54 14.36
N ILE A 276 -0.46 16.49 15.29
CA ILE A 276 0.42 17.64 15.39
C ILE A 276 1.87 17.24 15.74
N GLU A 277 2.07 16.25 16.62
CA GLU A 277 3.40 15.71 16.93
C GLU A 277 4.02 15.04 15.69
N ALA A 278 3.23 14.27 14.92
CA ALA A 278 3.70 13.65 13.70
C ALA A 278 4.15 14.68 12.66
N MET A 279 3.37 15.77 12.51
CA MET A 279 3.71 16.86 11.61
C MET A 279 4.92 17.63 12.08
N GLU A 280 5.01 18.02 13.35
CA GLU A 280 6.11 18.84 13.87
C GLU A 280 7.43 18.08 13.93
N LYS A 281 7.42 16.79 14.27
CA LYS A 281 8.64 15.98 14.39
C LYS A 281 9.09 15.30 13.10
N TYR A 282 8.16 15.03 12.18
CA TYR A 282 8.47 14.22 10.98
C TYR A 282 7.98 14.85 9.68
N GLY A 283 7.12 15.87 9.75
CA GLY A 283 6.55 16.56 8.59
C GLY A 283 5.56 15.73 7.77
N SER A 284 4.95 14.72 8.41
CA SER A 284 4.01 13.81 7.75
C SER A 284 3.00 13.24 8.75
N ASP A 285 1.76 13.09 8.33
CA ASP A 285 0.69 12.35 9.02
C ASP A 285 0.92 10.82 9.05
N LYS A 286 1.89 10.33 8.30
CA LYS A 286 2.32 8.93 8.23
C LYS A 286 3.84 8.81 8.40
N PRO A 287 4.38 9.10 9.60
CA PRO A 287 5.81 9.18 9.81
C PRO A 287 6.49 7.81 9.73
N ASP A 288 7.69 7.77 9.12
CA ASP A 288 8.60 6.63 9.24
C ASP A 288 9.45 6.80 10.50
N VAL A 289 9.14 6.03 11.52
CA VAL A 289 9.81 6.09 12.83
C VAL A 289 10.86 4.98 13.02
N ARG A 290 11.28 4.29 11.94
CA ARG A 290 12.36 3.30 12.00
C ARG A 290 13.71 3.90 12.34
N PHE A 291 13.89 5.19 12.15
CA PHE A 291 15.12 5.94 12.37
C PHE A 291 14.80 7.31 12.97
N GLY A 292 15.81 7.95 13.58
CA GLY A 292 15.70 9.29 14.16
C GLY A 292 15.52 10.41 13.14
N MET A 293 16.37 11.45 13.24
CA MET A 293 16.28 12.68 12.45
C MET A 293 14.94 13.41 12.67
N GLU A 294 14.52 13.51 13.95
CA GLU A 294 13.38 14.31 14.35
C GLU A 294 13.62 15.80 14.09
N PHE A 295 12.59 16.51 13.70
CA PHE A 295 12.67 17.94 13.44
C PHE A 295 12.65 18.76 14.72
N SER A 296 13.34 19.88 14.69
CA SER A 296 13.28 20.91 15.74
C SER A 296 13.04 22.28 15.13
N ASP A 297 12.10 23.00 15.71
CA ASP A 297 11.88 24.42 15.43
C ASP A 297 13.08 25.21 15.95
N ILE A 298 13.70 25.98 15.06
CA ILE A 298 14.85 26.83 15.34
C ILE A 298 14.59 28.29 14.96
N THR A 299 13.32 28.66 14.76
CA THR A 299 12.94 29.99 14.30
C THR A 299 13.49 31.11 15.18
N ASP A 300 13.45 30.92 16.51
CA ASP A 300 13.96 31.86 17.50
C ASP A 300 15.50 32.03 17.42
N LEU A 301 16.23 31.00 17.05
CA LEU A 301 17.68 31.02 16.86
C LEU A 301 18.11 31.49 15.46
N ALA A 302 17.20 31.44 14.51
CA ALA A 302 17.48 31.72 13.11
C ALA A 302 17.26 33.19 12.71
N HIS A 303 16.41 33.91 13.44
CA HIS A 303 16.09 35.32 13.16
C HIS A 303 17.08 36.29 13.79
N GLY A 304 17.23 37.46 13.17
CA GLY A 304 18.04 38.58 13.72
C GLY A 304 19.52 38.56 13.35
N HIS A 305 19.88 37.79 12.32
CA HIS A 305 21.27 37.65 11.85
C HIS A 305 21.52 38.31 10.47
N ASP A 306 20.65 39.21 10.01
CA ASP A 306 20.73 39.87 8.69
C ASP A 306 20.73 38.87 7.50
N PHE A 307 20.27 37.64 7.73
CA PHE A 307 20.07 36.66 6.70
C PHE A 307 18.61 36.66 6.22
N VAL A 308 18.35 37.51 5.20
CA VAL A 308 17.00 37.80 4.68
C VAL A 308 16.15 36.57 4.44
N VAL A 309 16.76 35.44 4.06
CA VAL A 309 16.04 34.17 3.78
C VAL A 309 15.37 33.64 5.04
N PHE A 310 16.04 33.68 6.18
CA PHE A 310 15.47 33.29 7.46
C PHE A 310 14.60 34.38 8.06
N ASP A 311 15.08 35.64 8.06
CA ASP A 311 14.36 36.75 8.68
C ASP A 311 13.00 37.01 8.04
N SER A 312 12.81 36.66 6.76
CA SER A 312 11.52 36.79 6.04
C SER A 312 10.60 35.56 6.17
N ALA A 313 11.10 34.43 6.69
CA ALA A 313 10.33 33.23 6.83
C ALA A 313 9.54 33.21 8.14
N SER A 314 8.31 32.71 8.12
CA SER A 314 7.50 32.55 9.33
C SER A 314 7.94 31.35 10.18
N TYR A 315 8.69 30.42 9.59
CA TYR A 315 9.11 29.18 10.24
C TYR A 315 10.46 28.70 9.70
N VAL A 316 11.36 28.34 10.60
CA VAL A 316 12.68 27.77 10.27
C VAL A 316 12.85 26.48 11.06
N VAL A 317 13.16 25.37 10.38
CA VAL A 317 13.16 24.04 10.98
C VAL A 317 14.29 23.20 10.40
N GLY A 318 14.88 22.35 11.24
CA GLY A 318 15.97 21.47 10.82
C GLY A 318 15.99 20.14 11.54
N PHE A 319 16.82 19.25 11.05
CA PHE A 319 17.16 17.96 11.70
C PHE A 319 18.64 17.62 11.58
N ALA A 320 19.13 16.81 12.51
CA ALA A 320 20.48 16.27 12.47
C ALA A 320 20.53 14.91 11.75
N ALA A 321 21.47 14.76 10.81
CA ALA A 321 21.74 13.50 10.10
C ALA A 321 23.07 12.92 10.60
N GLU A 322 22.98 11.79 11.29
CA GLU A 322 24.11 11.14 11.94
C GLU A 322 25.19 10.70 10.92
N GLY A 323 26.45 11.04 11.19
CA GLY A 323 27.59 10.67 10.36
C GLY A 323 27.73 11.42 9.03
N CYS A 324 26.80 12.30 8.69
CA CYS A 324 26.79 13.02 7.42
C CYS A 324 27.79 14.19 7.32
N ALA A 325 28.55 14.51 8.36
CA ALA A 325 29.67 15.45 8.26
C ALA A 325 30.73 15.00 7.23
N SER A 326 30.78 13.71 6.94
CA SER A 326 31.64 13.12 5.88
C SER A 326 31.18 13.41 4.46
N TYR A 327 29.99 13.96 4.26
CA TYR A 327 29.46 14.25 2.92
C TYR A 327 30.36 15.24 2.17
N THR A 328 30.68 14.88 0.94
CA THR A 328 31.42 15.73 0.02
C THR A 328 30.56 16.91 -0.44
N ARG A 329 31.20 17.96 -0.96
CA ARG A 329 30.51 19.11 -1.56
C ARG A 329 29.49 18.64 -2.62
N LYS A 330 29.86 17.68 -3.47
CA LYS A 330 28.99 17.15 -4.52
C LYS A 330 27.70 16.52 -3.94
N GLN A 331 27.81 15.73 -2.87
CA GLN A 331 26.64 15.10 -2.24
C GLN A 331 25.69 16.16 -1.63
N ILE A 332 26.24 17.22 -1.06
CA ILE A 332 25.45 18.33 -0.51
C ILE A 332 24.76 19.11 -1.65
N ASP A 333 25.50 19.39 -2.74
CA ASP A 333 24.94 20.06 -3.91
C ASP A 333 23.81 19.21 -4.56
N GLU A 334 23.95 17.88 -4.61
CA GLU A 334 22.89 16.96 -5.06
C GLU A 334 21.63 17.04 -4.19
N LEU A 335 21.77 17.10 -2.87
CA LEU A 335 20.62 17.29 -1.96
C LEU A 335 20.00 18.67 -2.12
N THR A 336 20.82 19.70 -2.36
CA THR A 336 20.33 21.06 -2.63
C THR A 336 19.51 21.10 -3.92
N GLU A 337 19.94 20.44 -4.97
CA GLU A 337 19.17 20.34 -6.22
C GLU A 337 17.93 19.43 -6.05
N PHE A 338 18.02 18.39 -5.24
CA PHE A 338 16.88 17.53 -4.92
C PHE A 338 15.73 18.32 -4.29
N VAL A 339 16.00 19.16 -3.27
CA VAL A 339 14.94 19.93 -2.60
C VAL A 339 14.33 21.02 -3.48
N LYS A 340 15.05 21.49 -4.51
CA LYS A 340 14.55 22.47 -5.49
C LYS A 340 13.66 21.88 -6.57
N ARG A 341 13.62 20.55 -6.72
CA ARG A 341 12.74 19.91 -7.72
C ARG A 341 11.29 20.34 -7.51
N PRO A 342 10.48 20.50 -8.56
CA PRO A 342 9.09 20.94 -8.44
C PRO A 342 8.25 20.09 -7.48
N GLN A 343 8.57 18.81 -7.37
CA GLN A 343 7.88 17.86 -6.49
C GLN A 343 8.15 18.13 -5.00
N VAL A 344 9.27 18.76 -4.64
CA VAL A 344 9.60 19.17 -3.28
C VAL A 344 9.32 20.65 -3.10
N GLY A 345 9.80 21.49 -4.03
CA GLY A 345 9.46 22.91 -4.15
C GLY A 345 10.11 23.82 -3.10
N ALA A 346 11.20 23.39 -2.45
CA ALA A 346 11.97 24.26 -1.59
C ALA A 346 12.86 25.23 -2.39
N LYS A 347 13.10 26.42 -1.87
CA LYS A 347 13.91 27.44 -2.57
C LYS A 347 15.42 27.19 -2.49
N GLY A 348 15.88 26.43 -1.49
CA GLY A 348 17.28 26.10 -1.24
C GLY A 348 17.41 25.23 -0.01
N LEU A 349 18.64 24.85 0.31
CA LEU A 349 19.00 24.05 1.47
C LEU A 349 20.13 24.74 2.24
N VAL A 350 19.92 24.98 3.53
CA VAL A 350 20.97 25.39 4.44
C VAL A 350 21.47 24.16 5.20
N TRP A 351 22.76 24.09 5.41
CA TRP A 351 23.39 23.01 6.16
C TRP A 351 24.42 23.53 7.16
N ILE A 352 24.57 22.83 8.28
CA ILE A 352 25.64 23.03 9.26
C ILE A 352 26.36 21.68 9.44
N ARG A 353 27.67 21.67 9.26
CA ARG A 353 28.53 20.53 9.53
C ARG A 353 29.10 20.68 10.94
N VAL A 354 28.98 19.62 11.73
CA VAL A 354 29.66 19.53 13.05
C VAL A 354 30.85 18.61 12.87
N ASP A 355 32.06 19.19 12.87
CA ASP A 355 33.30 18.43 12.69
C ASP A 355 33.59 17.53 13.92
N ALA A 356 34.49 16.56 13.79
CA ALA A 356 34.83 15.60 14.86
C ALA A 356 35.40 16.25 16.12
N ASP A 357 36.01 17.43 15.99
CA ASP A 357 36.56 18.22 17.08
C ASP A 357 35.55 19.20 17.71
N GLY A 358 34.29 19.18 17.24
CA GLY A 358 33.24 20.09 17.67
C GLY A 358 33.26 21.46 16.98
N GLY A 359 34.13 21.66 15.99
CA GLY A 359 34.07 22.82 15.10
C GLY A 359 32.80 22.80 14.23
N VAL A 360 32.30 23.97 13.83
CA VAL A 360 31.12 24.08 12.96
C VAL A 360 31.48 24.83 11.70
N LYS A 361 30.87 24.38 10.58
CA LYS A 361 30.90 25.07 9.28
C LYS A 361 29.54 25.04 8.64
N SER A 362 29.18 26.10 7.92
CA SER A 362 27.86 26.23 7.34
C SER A 362 27.88 26.86 5.95
N SER A 363 26.80 26.71 5.23
CA SER A 363 26.55 27.50 4.01
C SER A 363 26.26 28.98 4.30
N ILE A 364 26.02 29.34 5.57
CA ILE A 364 25.65 30.68 6.02
C ILE A 364 26.65 31.29 7.03
N ASP A 365 27.90 30.82 7.05
CA ASP A 365 28.98 31.32 7.92
C ASP A 365 29.18 32.85 7.88
N LYS A 366 28.75 33.50 6.80
CA LYS A 366 28.87 34.97 6.65
C LYS A 366 27.90 35.73 7.53
N PHE A 367 26.82 35.12 7.97
CA PHE A 367 25.73 35.75 8.72
C PHE A 367 25.67 35.29 10.17
N PHE A 368 26.15 34.06 10.47
CA PHE A 368 26.06 33.46 11.79
C PHE A 368 27.44 33.25 12.39
N SER A 369 27.58 33.58 13.66
CA SER A 369 28.80 33.25 14.40
C SER A 369 28.92 31.72 14.66
N ALA A 370 30.10 31.24 15.00
CA ALA A 370 30.29 29.85 15.35
C ALA A 370 29.44 29.43 16.58
N ASP A 371 29.20 30.34 17.50
CA ASP A 371 28.40 30.07 18.71
C ASP A 371 26.90 29.97 18.36
N ASP A 372 26.41 30.82 17.46
CA ASP A 372 25.02 30.73 16.95
C ASP A 372 24.79 29.40 16.21
N LEU A 373 25.73 29.00 15.33
CA LEU A 373 25.65 27.73 14.61
C LEU A 373 25.70 26.53 15.55
N LYS A 374 26.48 26.58 16.62
CA LYS A 374 26.51 25.56 17.68
C LYS A 374 25.20 25.49 18.43
N ALA A 375 24.60 26.63 18.79
CA ALA A 375 23.30 26.65 19.46
C ALA A 375 22.20 26.01 18.60
N ILE A 376 22.21 26.25 17.28
CA ILE A 376 21.31 25.58 16.34
C ILE A 376 21.59 24.08 16.30
N ALA A 377 22.85 23.65 16.18
CA ALA A 377 23.23 22.25 16.16
C ALA A 377 22.81 21.51 17.44
N GLU A 378 22.99 22.13 18.60
CA GLU A 378 22.54 21.58 19.89
C GLU A 378 21.01 21.48 19.98
N ARG A 379 20.26 22.49 19.50
CA ARG A 379 18.78 22.48 19.48
C ARG A 379 18.23 21.30 18.68
N VAL A 380 18.85 20.93 17.56
CA VAL A 380 18.44 19.78 16.73
C VAL A 380 19.09 18.45 17.17
N GLY A 381 19.86 18.46 18.27
CA GLY A 381 20.48 17.28 18.84
C GLY A 381 21.67 16.71 18.05
N ALA A 382 22.32 17.54 17.21
CA ALA A 382 23.49 17.12 16.43
C ALA A 382 24.71 16.87 17.32
N LYS A 383 25.48 15.86 16.97
CA LYS A 383 26.74 15.45 17.63
C LYS A 383 27.93 15.69 16.70
N CYS A 384 29.13 15.57 17.25
CA CYS A 384 30.34 15.58 16.43
C CYS A 384 30.25 14.50 15.34
N GLY A 385 30.51 14.87 14.10
CA GLY A 385 30.38 14.00 12.94
C GLY A 385 29.04 14.08 12.20
N ASP A 386 28.10 14.86 12.71
CA ASP A 386 26.77 15.01 12.11
C ASP A 386 26.67 16.22 11.17
N MET A 387 25.63 16.20 10.35
CA MET A 387 25.25 17.35 9.54
C MET A 387 23.80 17.74 9.85
N VAL A 388 23.57 19.03 10.05
CA VAL A 388 22.22 19.60 10.19
C VAL A 388 21.75 20.07 8.83
N PHE A 389 20.51 19.74 8.47
CA PHE A 389 19.82 20.25 7.30
C PHE A 389 18.65 21.11 7.72
N ILE A 390 18.51 22.29 7.10
CA ILE A 390 17.55 23.33 7.50
C ILE A 390 16.80 23.82 6.29
N LEU A 391 15.47 23.93 6.41
CA LEU A 391 14.58 24.61 5.48
C LEU A 391 13.79 25.71 6.19
N CYS A 392 13.22 26.65 5.43
CA CYS A 392 12.41 27.74 5.96
C CYS A 392 11.29 28.14 5.00
N GLY A 393 10.21 28.67 5.55
CA GLY A 393 9.05 29.14 4.79
C GLY A 393 7.76 29.18 5.59
N GLU A 394 6.65 28.77 4.99
CA GLU A 394 5.37 28.52 5.67
C GLU A 394 5.46 27.20 6.42
N LYS A 395 4.88 27.11 7.64
CA LYS A 395 5.10 26.00 8.58
C LYS A 395 4.84 24.63 7.96
N PHE A 396 3.62 24.31 7.61
CA PHE A 396 3.26 22.95 7.18
C PHE A 396 3.88 22.56 5.84
N LYS A 397 3.98 23.51 4.92
CA LYS A 397 4.65 23.31 3.64
C LYS A 397 6.14 22.99 3.84
N THR A 398 6.82 23.75 4.72
CA THR A 398 8.24 23.54 5.02
C THR A 398 8.47 22.20 5.72
N LEU A 399 7.61 21.81 6.64
CA LEU A 399 7.66 20.50 7.30
C LEU A 399 7.54 19.35 6.29
N THR A 400 6.61 19.42 5.36
CA THR A 400 6.44 18.39 4.30
C THR A 400 7.66 18.33 3.36
N GLN A 401 8.22 19.49 3.00
CA GLN A 401 9.45 19.55 2.20
C GLN A 401 10.64 18.92 2.94
N LEU A 402 10.77 19.21 4.23
CA LEU A 402 11.84 18.67 5.07
C LEU A 402 11.67 17.16 5.29
N CYS A 403 10.42 16.67 5.39
CA CYS A 403 10.13 15.24 5.43
C CYS A 403 10.65 14.52 4.18
N THR A 404 10.42 15.09 3.00
CA THR A 404 10.91 14.53 1.74
C THR A 404 12.44 14.44 1.72
N LEU A 405 13.12 15.48 2.21
CA LEU A 405 14.58 15.47 2.36
C LEU A 405 15.04 14.42 3.40
N ARG A 406 14.36 14.32 4.55
CA ARG A 406 14.65 13.33 5.60
C ARG A 406 14.60 11.91 5.06
N LEU A 407 13.58 11.58 4.28
CA LEU A 407 13.42 10.25 3.65
C LEU A 407 14.51 9.97 2.61
N GLU A 408 14.90 10.95 1.80
CA GLU A 408 16.01 10.85 0.85
C GLU A 408 17.35 10.60 1.55
N VAL A 409 17.63 11.35 2.62
CA VAL A 409 18.85 11.15 3.43
C VAL A 409 18.85 9.77 4.08
N ALA A 410 17.71 9.33 4.63
CA ALA A 410 17.56 8.01 5.23
C ALA A 410 17.77 6.87 4.23
N GLU A 411 17.30 7.04 2.99
CA GLU A 411 17.52 6.07 1.91
C GLU A 411 19.02 5.96 1.57
N ARG A 412 19.70 7.10 1.39
CA ARG A 412 21.16 7.14 1.13
C ARG A 412 21.99 6.51 2.25
N LEU A 413 21.50 6.58 3.48
CA LEU A 413 22.15 5.98 4.65
C LEU A 413 21.73 4.51 4.89
N GLY A 414 20.84 3.95 4.10
CA GLY A 414 20.33 2.58 4.26
C GLY A 414 19.50 2.36 5.54
N LEU A 415 18.87 3.41 6.08
CA LEU A 415 18.10 3.34 7.33
C LEU A 415 16.66 2.84 7.14
N ARG A 416 16.20 2.76 5.90
CA ARG A 416 14.84 2.32 5.53
C ARG A 416 14.79 0.81 5.24
N ASP A 417 15.33 -0.02 6.15
CA ASP A 417 15.32 -1.47 6.01
C ASP A 417 13.87 -1.99 5.85
N PRO A 418 13.50 -2.63 4.72
CA PRO A 418 12.15 -3.14 4.50
C PRO A 418 11.80 -4.34 5.40
N LYS A 419 12.78 -4.96 6.06
CA LYS A 419 12.57 -6.07 7.00
C LYS A 419 12.29 -5.62 8.43
N ARG A 420 12.50 -4.34 8.73
CA ARG A 420 12.20 -3.73 10.02
C ARG A 420 10.86 -3.03 9.96
N PHE A 421 9.96 -3.34 10.90
CA PHE A 421 8.62 -2.76 10.99
C PHE A 421 8.50 -1.90 12.25
N ALA A 422 7.94 -0.72 12.08
CA ALA A 422 7.70 0.24 13.15
C ALA A 422 6.25 0.78 13.07
N PRO A 423 5.27 -0.04 13.48
CA PRO A 423 3.87 0.34 13.47
C PRO A 423 3.55 1.35 14.60
N LEU A 424 2.64 2.28 14.29
CA LEU A 424 2.10 3.24 15.25
C LEU A 424 0.68 3.66 14.84
N TRP A 425 -0.02 4.29 15.77
CA TRP A 425 -1.27 4.99 15.51
C TRP A 425 -1.01 6.50 15.45
N VAL A 426 -1.52 7.15 14.43
CA VAL A 426 -1.64 8.62 14.40
C VAL A 426 -3.08 8.95 14.76
N VAL A 427 -3.27 9.86 15.71
CA VAL A 427 -4.57 10.20 16.30
C VAL A 427 -4.75 11.72 16.35
N ASP A 428 -5.95 12.17 16.72
CA ASP A 428 -6.25 13.58 16.95
C ASP A 428 -5.98 14.47 15.72
N PHE A 429 -6.42 14.00 14.56
CA PHE A 429 -6.34 14.77 13.32
C PHE A 429 -7.16 16.06 13.39
N PRO A 430 -6.83 17.10 12.60
CA PRO A 430 -7.76 18.20 12.39
C PRO A 430 -9.11 17.68 11.85
N MET A 431 -10.20 18.26 12.34
CA MET A 431 -11.55 17.93 11.86
C MET A 431 -11.79 18.50 10.47
N PHE A 432 -11.31 19.71 10.26
CA PHE A 432 -11.51 20.50 9.05
C PHE A 432 -10.19 21.04 8.50
N GLU A 433 -10.11 21.10 7.18
CA GLU A 433 -9.04 21.74 6.43
C GLU A 433 -9.60 22.95 5.68
N TRP A 434 -8.94 24.09 5.81
CA TRP A 434 -9.32 25.33 5.12
C TRP A 434 -8.71 25.36 3.73
N ASP A 435 -9.54 25.58 2.73
CA ASP A 435 -9.10 25.73 1.35
C ASP A 435 -9.11 27.21 0.94
N GLU A 436 -7.93 27.73 0.59
CA GLU A 436 -7.74 29.13 0.23
C GLU A 436 -8.37 29.51 -1.13
N GLU A 437 -8.50 28.55 -2.06
CA GLU A 437 -9.07 28.83 -3.37
C GLU A 437 -10.59 28.95 -3.30
N THR A 438 -11.22 28.04 -2.59
CA THR A 438 -12.69 28.00 -2.45
C THR A 438 -13.21 28.77 -1.24
N GLN A 439 -12.32 29.25 -0.34
CA GLN A 439 -12.65 30.00 0.87
C GLN A 439 -13.67 29.27 1.75
N ARG A 440 -13.50 27.96 1.94
CA ARG A 440 -14.36 27.13 2.78
C ARG A 440 -13.61 25.99 3.46
N PHE A 441 -14.23 25.40 4.46
CA PHE A 441 -13.75 24.19 5.10
C PHE A 441 -14.15 22.94 4.33
N TYR A 442 -13.24 21.97 4.29
CA TYR A 442 -13.47 20.60 3.88
C TYR A 442 -13.24 19.66 5.06
N ALA A 443 -13.93 18.52 5.10
CA ALA A 443 -13.63 17.48 6.08
C ALA A 443 -12.27 16.87 5.75
N MET A 444 -11.40 16.72 6.74
CA MET A 444 -10.09 16.09 6.52
C MET A 444 -10.24 14.59 6.22
N HIS A 445 -11.25 13.93 6.80
CA HIS A 445 -11.58 12.52 6.54
C HIS A 445 -12.89 12.42 5.74
N HIS A 446 -14.04 12.47 6.43
CA HIS A 446 -15.34 12.50 5.77
C HIS A 446 -16.41 13.16 6.68
N PRO A 447 -17.59 13.54 6.11
CA PRO A 447 -18.59 14.33 6.86
C PRO A 447 -19.21 13.62 8.07
N PHE A 448 -19.06 12.31 8.19
CA PHE A 448 -19.64 11.53 9.30
C PHE A 448 -18.64 11.29 10.44
N THR A 449 -17.43 11.82 10.35
CA THR A 449 -16.43 11.76 11.43
C THR A 449 -16.87 12.61 12.61
N SER A 450 -16.85 12.03 13.81
CA SER A 450 -17.16 12.74 15.05
C SER A 450 -16.01 13.67 15.46
N PRO A 451 -16.28 14.90 15.92
CA PRO A 451 -15.26 15.68 16.61
C PRO A 451 -14.89 15.03 17.95
N LYS A 452 -13.74 15.40 18.49
CA LYS A 452 -13.43 15.10 19.90
C LYS A 452 -14.49 15.74 20.81
N PRO A 453 -15.01 15.03 21.83
CA PRO A 453 -16.05 15.58 22.71
C PRO A 453 -15.66 16.90 23.37
N GLU A 454 -14.40 17.05 23.77
CA GLU A 454 -13.87 18.25 24.40
C GLU A 454 -13.82 19.47 23.45
N ASP A 455 -13.79 19.26 22.13
CA ASP A 455 -13.71 20.29 21.11
C ASP A 455 -15.10 20.70 20.56
N ALA A 456 -16.18 20.03 20.96
CA ALA A 456 -17.54 20.29 20.45
C ALA A 456 -18.01 21.74 20.67
N HIS A 457 -17.51 22.41 21.71
CA HIS A 457 -17.81 23.83 21.99
C HIS A 457 -17.27 24.79 20.92
N LEU A 458 -16.29 24.37 20.10
CA LEU A 458 -15.69 25.18 19.05
C LEU A 458 -16.67 25.46 17.89
N PHE A 459 -17.74 24.69 17.74
CA PHE A 459 -18.84 25.06 16.84
C PHE A 459 -19.51 26.38 17.26
N ASP A 460 -19.66 26.62 18.56
CA ASP A 460 -20.34 27.79 19.08
C ASP A 460 -19.43 29.03 19.07
N THR A 461 -18.11 28.87 19.16
CA THR A 461 -17.12 29.95 19.08
C THR A 461 -16.67 30.27 17.64
N GLY A 462 -16.97 29.39 16.67
CA GLY A 462 -16.57 29.56 15.28
C GLY A 462 -15.08 29.25 15.01
N GLU A 463 -14.35 28.68 15.98
CA GLU A 463 -12.92 28.34 15.85
C GLU A 463 -12.71 26.96 15.21
N LEU A 464 -13.39 26.68 14.10
CA LEU A 464 -13.44 25.36 13.44
C LEU A 464 -12.05 24.82 13.05
N GLY A 465 -11.12 25.70 12.69
CA GLY A 465 -9.75 25.30 12.34
C GLY A 465 -8.91 24.72 13.49
N LYS A 466 -9.40 24.83 14.75
CA LYS A 466 -8.75 24.23 15.93
C LYS A 466 -9.38 22.91 16.36
N MET A 467 -10.51 22.54 15.76
CA MET A 467 -11.27 21.35 16.13
C MET A 467 -10.54 20.09 15.69
N ARG A 468 -10.42 19.11 16.62
CA ARG A 468 -9.84 17.80 16.34
C ARG A 468 -10.94 16.79 16.06
N ALA A 469 -10.65 15.91 15.12
CA ALA A 469 -11.47 14.74 14.80
C ALA A 469 -11.19 13.57 15.75
N ASN A 470 -12.20 12.80 16.03
CA ASN A 470 -12.08 11.49 16.68
C ASN A 470 -11.71 10.43 15.63
N ALA A 471 -10.57 10.67 14.94
CA ALA A 471 -10.05 9.90 13.83
C ALA A 471 -8.66 9.37 14.14
N TYR A 472 -8.31 8.27 13.49
CA TYR A 472 -7.07 7.53 13.73
C TYR A 472 -6.63 6.79 12.47
N ASP A 473 -5.30 6.80 12.23
CA ASP A 473 -4.67 6.05 11.16
C ASP A 473 -3.65 5.07 11.72
N PHE A 474 -3.66 3.85 11.20
CA PHE A 474 -2.62 2.86 11.41
C PHE A 474 -1.51 3.05 10.40
N VAL A 475 -0.34 3.43 10.90
CA VAL A 475 0.83 3.76 10.08
C VAL A 475 1.93 2.74 10.33
N CYS A 476 2.61 2.31 9.28
CA CYS A 476 3.79 1.47 9.38
C CYS A 476 4.83 1.87 8.31
N ASN A 477 6.06 2.11 8.74
CA ASN A 477 7.18 2.40 7.84
C ASN A 477 6.95 3.58 6.88
N GLY A 478 6.30 4.64 7.35
CA GLY A 478 6.02 5.81 6.51
C GLY A 478 4.83 5.65 5.56
N THR A 479 4.02 4.61 5.76
CA THR A 479 2.85 4.31 4.94
C THR A 479 1.62 4.18 5.82
N GLU A 480 0.54 4.88 5.48
CA GLU A 480 -0.79 4.67 6.03
C GLU A 480 -1.32 3.33 5.49
N ILE A 481 -1.53 2.39 6.40
CA ILE A 481 -2.02 1.05 6.09
C ILE A 481 -3.55 1.00 6.21
N GLY A 482 -4.11 1.78 7.09
CA GLY A 482 -5.55 1.90 7.27
C GLY A 482 -5.90 3.08 8.13
N GLY A 483 -7.13 3.56 8.00
CA GLY A 483 -7.63 4.69 8.76
C GLY A 483 -9.11 4.57 9.05
N GLY A 484 -9.56 5.31 10.05
CA GLY A 484 -10.93 5.32 10.48
C GLY A 484 -11.27 6.41 11.48
N SER A 485 -12.49 6.36 11.99
CA SER A 485 -12.96 7.32 12.99
C SER A 485 -14.12 6.76 13.81
N ILE A 486 -14.43 7.42 14.89
CA ILE A 486 -15.73 7.33 15.52
C ILE A 486 -16.71 8.18 14.69
N ARG A 487 -17.92 7.66 14.47
CA ARG A 487 -18.93 8.29 13.62
C ARG A 487 -19.88 9.15 14.45
N ILE A 488 -20.42 10.16 13.80
CA ILE A 488 -21.54 10.92 14.37
C ILE A 488 -22.78 10.05 14.26
N HIS A 489 -23.49 9.88 15.38
CA HIS A 489 -24.78 9.20 15.45
C HIS A 489 -25.90 10.13 15.94
N ASP A 490 -25.55 11.34 16.37
CA ASP A 490 -26.46 12.39 16.78
C ASP A 490 -26.81 13.31 15.59
N ALA A 491 -28.12 13.50 15.36
CA ALA A 491 -28.60 14.26 14.20
C ALA A 491 -28.30 15.78 14.31
N GLU A 492 -28.29 16.35 15.52
CA GLU A 492 -28.02 17.79 15.72
C GLU A 492 -26.55 18.07 15.48
N LEU A 493 -25.66 17.22 15.99
CA LEU A 493 -24.23 17.30 15.73
C LEU A 493 -23.92 17.15 14.25
N GLN A 494 -24.56 16.19 13.57
CA GLN A 494 -24.39 16.00 12.14
C GLN A 494 -24.81 17.23 11.31
N ALA A 495 -25.91 17.88 11.69
CA ALA A 495 -26.35 19.11 11.06
C ALA A 495 -25.33 20.26 11.23
N LYS A 496 -24.71 20.39 12.41
CA LYS A 496 -23.62 21.37 12.65
C LYS A 496 -22.41 21.11 11.73
N VAL A 497 -22.01 19.84 11.56
CA VAL A 497 -20.91 19.46 10.68
C VAL A 497 -21.23 19.76 9.22
N PHE A 498 -22.42 19.40 8.74
CA PHE A 498 -22.82 19.73 7.37
C PHE A 498 -22.83 21.23 7.11
N ASN A 499 -23.35 22.01 8.05
CA ASN A 499 -23.32 23.47 7.95
C ASN A 499 -21.89 24.02 7.89
N ALA A 500 -20.99 23.51 8.74
CA ALA A 500 -19.57 23.91 8.73
C ALA A 500 -18.88 23.60 7.39
N LEU A 501 -19.30 22.53 6.70
CA LEU A 501 -18.83 22.14 5.37
C LEU A 501 -19.53 22.86 4.22
N GLY A 502 -20.50 23.77 4.53
CA GLY A 502 -21.21 24.55 3.53
C GLY A 502 -22.37 23.82 2.83
N PHE A 503 -22.84 22.69 3.35
CA PHE A 503 -24.04 22.03 2.85
C PHE A 503 -25.28 22.81 3.29
N THR A 504 -26.20 23.04 2.34
CA THR A 504 -27.57 23.41 2.71
C THR A 504 -28.34 22.19 3.22
N PRO A 505 -29.39 22.34 4.03
CA PRO A 505 -30.22 21.21 4.47
C PRO A 505 -30.76 20.37 3.32
N GLU A 506 -31.15 21.01 2.19
CA GLU A 506 -31.66 20.35 1.01
C GLU A 506 -30.57 19.50 0.31
N ALA A 507 -29.37 20.05 0.18
CA ALA A 507 -28.23 19.33 -0.41
C ALA A 507 -27.80 18.14 0.45
N ALA A 508 -27.80 18.28 1.77
CA ALA A 508 -27.51 17.21 2.70
C ALA A 508 -28.58 16.09 2.64
N GLU A 509 -29.86 16.46 2.57
CA GLU A 509 -30.98 15.51 2.41
C GLU A 509 -30.93 14.78 1.06
N GLU A 510 -30.65 15.48 -0.02
CA GLU A 510 -30.54 14.87 -1.36
C GLU A 510 -29.42 13.82 -1.41
N GLN A 511 -28.25 14.13 -0.81
CA GLN A 511 -27.07 13.30 -0.89
C GLN A 511 -27.07 12.18 0.16
N PHE A 512 -27.42 12.49 1.41
CA PHE A 512 -27.27 11.61 2.57
C PHE A 512 -28.58 11.34 3.32
N GLY A 513 -29.72 11.81 2.81
CA GLY A 513 -31.02 11.71 3.49
C GLY A 513 -31.39 10.27 3.88
N PHE A 514 -31.03 9.29 3.06
CA PHE A 514 -31.29 7.88 3.38
C PHE A 514 -30.57 7.42 4.67
N LEU A 515 -29.34 7.87 4.90
CA LEU A 515 -28.58 7.55 6.11
C LEU A 515 -29.09 8.35 7.31
N MET A 516 -29.34 9.65 7.12
CA MET A 516 -29.90 10.51 8.16
C MET A 516 -31.28 10.05 8.61
N ASN A 517 -32.10 9.55 7.67
CA ASN A 517 -33.39 8.96 8.00
C ASN A 517 -33.27 7.65 8.78
N ALA A 518 -32.27 6.81 8.46
CA ALA A 518 -32.01 5.59 9.23
C ALA A 518 -31.62 5.92 10.68
N PHE A 519 -30.83 6.95 10.91
CA PHE A 519 -30.41 7.37 12.25
C PHE A 519 -31.58 7.77 13.16
N LYS A 520 -32.67 8.24 12.61
CA LYS A 520 -33.91 8.54 13.37
C LYS A 520 -34.53 7.32 14.05
N TYR A 521 -34.17 6.10 13.60
CA TYR A 521 -34.65 4.84 14.20
C TYR A 521 -33.70 4.28 15.26
N GLY A 522 -32.73 5.04 15.71
CA GLY A 522 -31.82 4.69 16.82
C GLY A 522 -30.48 4.14 16.33
N ALA A 523 -29.63 5.02 15.82
CA ALA A 523 -28.25 4.68 15.53
C ALA A 523 -27.45 4.53 16.85
N PRO A 524 -26.74 3.41 17.07
CA PRO A 524 -25.85 3.29 18.21
C PRO A 524 -24.62 4.18 18.04
N PRO A 525 -23.89 4.54 19.10
CA PRO A 525 -22.51 4.97 18.98
C PRO A 525 -21.73 3.91 18.22
N HIS A 526 -20.96 4.31 17.18
CA HIS A 526 -20.24 3.35 16.35
C HIS A 526 -18.97 3.95 15.76
N GLY A 527 -18.04 3.10 15.40
CA GLY A 527 -16.77 3.45 14.80
C GLY A 527 -16.16 2.27 14.09
N GLY A 528 -15.19 2.56 13.24
CA GLY A 528 -14.51 1.52 12.48
C GLY A 528 -13.35 2.07 11.69
N LEU A 529 -12.76 1.22 10.90
CA LEU A 529 -11.68 1.59 9.99
C LEU A 529 -11.65 0.69 8.76
N ALA A 530 -10.87 1.10 7.77
CA ALA A 530 -10.58 0.30 6.60
C ALA A 530 -9.07 0.20 6.39
N PHE A 531 -8.57 -1.03 6.18
CA PHE A 531 -7.18 -1.25 5.79
C PHE A 531 -7.08 -1.42 4.29
N GLY A 532 -6.12 -0.76 3.66
CA GLY A 532 -5.76 -0.99 2.27
C GLY A 532 -5.10 -2.37 2.13
N PHE A 533 -5.87 -3.38 1.71
CA PHE A 533 -5.37 -4.76 1.69
C PHE A 533 -4.22 -4.96 0.70
N ASP A 534 -4.26 -4.31 -0.46
CA ASP A 534 -3.18 -4.36 -1.45
C ASP A 534 -1.89 -3.74 -0.89
N ARG A 535 -2.03 -2.62 -0.17
CA ARG A 535 -0.92 -1.91 0.48
C ARG A 535 -0.33 -2.72 1.63
N LEU A 536 -1.19 -3.37 2.43
CA LEU A 536 -0.74 -4.28 3.48
C LEU A 536 0.02 -5.48 2.91
N CYS A 537 -0.44 -6.04 1.79
CA CYS A 537 0.27 -7.12 1.10
C CYS A 537 1.65 -6.68 0.59
N SER A 538 1.76 -5.48 0.02
CA SER A 538 3.05 -4.96 -0.45
C SER A 538 4.02 -4.68 0.70
N LEU A 539 3.53 -4.14 1.82
CA LEU A 539 4.33 -3.96 3.03
C LEU A 539 4.90 -5.28 3.54
N PHE A 540 4.06 -6.33 3.66
CA PHE A 540 4.48 -7.64 4.16
C PHE A 540 5.39 -8.38 3.17
N GLY A 541 5.21 -8.15 1.89
CA GLY A 541 6.03 -8.77 0.85
C GLY A 541 7.30 -7.99 0.50
N GLY A 542 7.50 -6.79 1.09
CA GLY A 542 8.70 -5.97 0.88
C GLY A 542 8.81 -5.32 -0.50
N SER A 543 7.69 -5.08 -1.20
CA SER A 543 7.64 -4.38 -2.48
C SER A 543 7.00 -3.00 -2.31
N GLU A 544 7.50 -2.00 -3.03
CA GLU A 544 6.89 -0.67 -3.06
C GLU A 544 5.64 -0.60 -3.98
N SER A 545 5.49 -1.57 -4.88
CA SER A 545 4.38 -1.61 -5.83
C SER A 545 3.29 -2.58 -5.39
N ILE A 546 2.06 -2.08 -5.23
CA ILE A 546 0.89 -2.92 -4.96
C ILE A 546 0.52 -3.82 -6.15
N ARG A 547 0.96 -3.51 -7.38
CA ARG A 547 0.63 -4.26 -8.60
C ARG A 547 1.12 -5.70 -8.58
N ASP A 548 2.19 -6.00 -7.85
CA ASP A 548 2.71 -7.35 -7.70
C ASP A 548 1.76 -8.26 -6.90
N TYR A 549 0.93 -7.66 -6.04
CA TYR A 549 -0.05 -8.35 -5.18
C TYR A 549 -1.47 -8.35 -5.75
N ILE A 550 -1.67 -7.80 -6.95
CA ILE A 550 -2.92 -7.81 -7.69
C ILE A 550 -2.73 -8.71 -8.92
N ALA A 551 -3.59 -9.72 -9.08
CA ALA A 551 -3.42 -10.69 -10.18
C ALA A 551 -3.44 -9.99 -11.55
N PHE A 552 -4.41 -9.10 -11.78
CA PHE A 552 -4.61 -8.37 -13.04
C PHE A 552 -4.75 -6.86 -12.78
N PRO A 553 -3.63 -6.14 -12.52
CA PRO A 553 -3.65 -4.71 -12.27
C PRO A 553 -3.82 -3.91 -13.56
N LYS A 554 -4.21 -2.63 -13.42
CA LYS A 554 -4.14 -1.65 -14.51
C LYS A 554 -2.73 -1.03 -14.58
N ASN A 555 -2.33 -0.58 -15.76
CA ASN A 555 -1.10 0.18 -15.95
C ASN A 555 -1.23 1.63 -15.45
N ASN A 556 -0.16 2.43 -15.57
CA ASN A 556 -0.17 3.84 -15.12
C ASN A 556 -1.16 4.74 -15.88
N ALA A 557 -1.64 4.31 -17.04
CA ALA A 557 -2.69 5.00 -17.80
C ALA A 557 -4.11 4.48 -17.49
N GLY A 558 -4.28 3.66 -16.44
CA GLY A 558 -5.57 3.10 -16.05
C GLY A 558 -6.09 2.00 -16.98
N ARG A 559 -5.22 1.44 -17.85
CA ARG A 559 -5.64 0.42 -18.83
C ARG A 559 -5.28 -0.99 -18.38
N ASP A 560 -6.19 -1.91 -18.64
CA ASP A 560 -5.90 -3.34 -18.70
C ASP A 560 -5.38 -3.66 -20.12
N VAL A 561 -4.07 -3.75 -20.25
CA VAL A 561 -3.43 -3.99 -21.57
C VAL A 561 -3.49 -5.46 -22.00
N MET A 562 -3.91 -6.36 -21.14
CA MET A 562 -4.11 -7.78 -21.46
C MET A 562 -5.50 -8.00 -22.08
N LEU A 563 -6.54 -7.40 -21.50
CA LEU A 563 -7.93 -7.51 -21.98
C LEU A 563 -8.34 -6.36 -22.91
N ASP A 564 -7.43 -5.39 -23.14
CA ASP A 564 -7.69 -4.15 -23.89
C ASP A 564 -8.87 -3.33 -23.33
N GLY A 565 -8.90 -3.18 -22.01
CA GLY A 565 -9.92 -2.37 -21.33
C GLY A 565 -9.35 -1.03 -20.82
N PRO A 566 -10.13 0.08 -20.87
CA PRO A 566 -11.44 0.22 -21.46
C PRO A 566 -11.43 0.16 -23.00
N SER A 567 -12.53 -0.29 -23.59
CA SER A 567 -12.70 -0.43 -25.04
C SER A 567 -14.00 0.21 -25.51
N PRO A 568 -14.12 0.56 -26.81
CA PRO A 568 -15.37 1.04 -27.37
C PRO A 568 -16.50 0.02 -27.21
N VAL A 569 -17.72 0.51 -27.04
CA VAL A 569 -18.95 -0.31 -27.02
C VAL A 569 -19.70 -0.18 -28.33
N ALA A 570 -20.49 -1.21 -28.67
CA ALA A 570 -21.29 -1.19 -29.88
C ALA A 570 -22.40 -0.13 -29.80
N GLN A 571 -22.73 0.52 -30.94
CA GLN A 571 -23.78 1.55 -30.99
C GLN A 571 -25.13 1.02 -30.49
N ALA A 572 -25.47 -0.22 -30.78
CA ALA A 572 -26.71 -0.84 -30.29
C ALA A 572 -26.81 -0.86 -28.74
N GLN A 573 -25.69 -1.04 -28.04
CA GLN A 573 -25.66 -0.98 -26.57
C GLN A 573 -25.89 0.44 -26.05
N LEU A 574 -25.33 1.46 -26.75
CA LEU A 574 -25.59 2.86 -26.42
C LEU A 574 -27.05 3.24 -26.66
N ASP A 575 -27.63 2.80 -27.78
CA ASP A 575 -29.04 3.03 -28.13
C ASP A 575 -29.99 2.42 -27.09
N GLU A 576 -29.72 1.18 -26.64
CA GLU A 576 -30.48 0.52 -25.56
C GLU A 576 -30.41 1.25 -24.21
N LEU A 577 -29.33 2.01 -23.98
CA LEU A 577 -29.12 2.80 -22.78
C LEU A 577 -29.54 4.26 -22.92
N PHE A 578 -30.02 4.66 -24.10
CA PHE A 578 -30.38 6.04 -24.47
C PHE A 578 -29.16 7.01 -24.30
N LEU A 579 -27.95 6.55 -24.66
CA LEU A 579 -26.72 7.31 -24.54
C LEU A 579 -26.18 7.71 -25.90
N SER A 580 -25.59 8.90 -25.99
CA SER A 580 -24.82 9.36 -27.14
C SER A 580 -23.41 9.79 -26.70
N LEU A 581 -22.41 9.49 -27.54
CA LEU A 581 -21.03 9.90 -27.27
C LEU A 581 -20.79 11.30 -27.85
N VAL A 582 -20.29 12.19 -27.00
CA VAL A 582 -19.75 13.49 -27.42
C VAL A 582 -18.28 13.33 -27.74
N LYS A 583 -17.82 13.85 -28.89
CA LYS A 583 -16.38 13.85 -29.20
C LYS A 583 -15.67 14.79 -28.22
N PRO A 584 -14.57 14.36 -27.59
CA PRO A 584 -13.73 15.28 -26.85
C PRO A 584 -13.21 16.38 -27.77
N GLU A 585 -13.19 17.61 -27.28
CA GLU A 585 -12.64 18.76 -28.00
C GLU A 585 -11.13 18.66 -28.23
#